data_75e11fec5f9e4607b02ad83e68b9b7cf
#
_entry.id   75e11fec5f9e4607b02ad83e68b9b7cf
#
_cell.length_a   1.000
_cell.length_b   1.000
_cell.length_c   1.000
_cell.angle_alpha   90.00
_cell.angle_beta   90.00
_cell.angle_gamma   90.00
#
_symmetry.space_group_name_H-M   'P 1'
#
loop_
_entity.id
_entity.type
_entity.pdbx_description
1 polymer ?
#
loop_
_entity_poly.entity_id
_entity_poly.type
_entity_poly.pdbx_seq_one_letter_code
_entity_poly.pdbx_strand_id
1 'polypeptide(L)'
;MNLKSEGITIEIPPLADTGNSIPMSILIQPTSSAKVQSIEIIAPENPNQMVLRVTFPNPQKKLKMATRIRLALSQDVWVVAKLDDGTSIAQSANCVVTLNACFDAT
;
A
#
# COMPACT_ATOMS: atom_id res chain seq x y z
N MET A 1 -0.71 19.56 -2.67
CA MET A 1 0.36 18.57 -2.39
C MET A 1 0.59 17.75 -3.64
N ASN A 2 1.83 17.72 -4.10
CA ASN A 2 2.16 17.00 -5.33
C ASN A 2 2.62 15.59 -4.99
N LEU A 3 1.70 14.63 -5.10
CA LEU A 3 2.04 13.21 -4.98
C LEU A 3 2.34 12.68 -6.38
N LYS A 4 3.49 12.05 -6.51
CA LYS A 4 3.89 11.41 -7.76
C LYS A 4 3.63 9.92 -7.63
N SER A 5 3.22 9.29 -8.72
CA SER A 5 2.98 7.86 -8.78
C SER A 5 4.18 7.08 -9.32
N GLU A 6 5.17 7.78 -9.81
CA GLU A 6 6.36 7.14 -10.37
C GLU A 6 7.19 6.46 -9.29
N GLY A 7 7.72 5.29 -9.60
CA GLY A 7 8.60 4.57 -8.71
C GLY A 7 7.91 3.55 -7.82
N ILE A 8 6.59 3.43 -7.87
CA ILE A 8 5.85 2.42 -7.10
C ILE A 8 5.13 1.49 -8.05
N THR A 9 5.35 0.19 -7.88
CA THR A 9 4.62 -0.87 -8.57
C THR A 9 3.89 -1.70 -7.53
N ILE A 10 2.58 -1.88 -7.73
CA ILE A 10 1.74 -2.68 -6.83
C ILE A 10 1.22 -3.88 -7.61
N GLU A 11 1.41 -5.06 -7.03
CA GLU A 11 0.79 -6.29 -7.53
C GLU A 11 -0.24 -6.75 -6.50
N ILE A 12 -1.50 -6.72 -6.90
CA ILE A 12 -2.62 -7.17 -6.10
C ILE A 12 -3.62 -7.81 -7.06
N PRO A 13 -4.30 -8.91 -6.68
CA PRO A 13 -5.32 -9.49 -7.56
C PRO A 13 -6.40 -8.43 -7.87
N PRO A 14 -6.70 -8.19 -9.15
CA PRO A 14 -7.77 -7.24 -9.49
C PRO A 14 -9.14 -7.76 -9.04
N LEU A 15 -9.27 -9.08 -8.87
CA LEU A 15 -10.49 -9.71 -8.38
C LEU A 15 -10.09 -10.75 -7.33
N ALA A 16 -10.58 -10.59 -6.12
CA ALA A 16 -10.35 -11.52 -5.02
C ALA A 16 -11.66 -12.18 -4.60
N ASP A 17 -11.61 -13.49 -4.35
CA ASP A 17 -12.81 -14.24 -3.93
C ASP A 17 -13.28 -13.80 -2.56
N THR A 18 -12.36 -13.45 -1.67
CA THR A 18 -12.68 -12.97 -0.32
C THR A 18 -11.72 -11.87 0.07
N GLY A 19 -12.21 -10.92 0.88
CA GLY A 19 -11.40 -9.86 1.45
C GLY A 19 -10.61 -10.26 2.70
N ASN A 20 -10.73 -11.50 3.18
CA ASN A 20 -10.12 -11.92 4.44
C ASN A 20 -8.60 -11.97 4.40
N SER A 21 -8.02 -12.31 3.25
CA SER A 21 -6.58 -12.40 3.11
C SER A 21 -6.22 -12.25 1.64
N ILE A 22 -5.71 -11.09 1.29
CA ILE A 22 -5.37 -10.76 -0.10
C ILE A 22 -3.86 -10.55 -0.20
N PRO A 23 -3.17 -11.32 -1.06
CA PRO A 23 -1.73 -11.13 -1.24
C PRO A 23 -1.45 -9.81 -1.96
N MET A 24 -0.43 -9.11 -1.51
CA MET A 24 -0.03 -7.83 -2.08
C MET A 24 1.48 -7.74 -2.11
N SER A 25 2.04 -7.41 -3.25
CA SER A 25 3.46 -7.17 -3.41
C SER A 25 3.70 -5.73 -3.85
N ILE A 26 4.73 -5.13 -3.30
CA ILE A 26 5.07 -3.74 -3.54
C ILE A 26 6.54 -3.66 -3.94
N LEU A 27 6.81 -2.94 -5.02
CA LEU A 27 8.17 -2.58 -5.40
C LEU A 27 8.23 -1.06 -5.44
N ILE A 28 9.15 -0.49 -4.66
CA ILE A 28 9.36 0.95 -4.64
C ILE A 28 10.80 1.22 -5.04
N GLN A 29 10.96 1.97 -6.10
CA GLN A 29 12.25 2.38 -6.61
C GLN A 29 12.13 3.84 -7.06
N PRO A 30 12.41 4.80 -6.16
CA PRO A 30 12.28 6.20 -6.50
C PRO A 30 13.09 6.57 -7.74
N THR A 31 12.53 7.44 -8.58
CA THR A 31 13.22 7.90 -9.79
C THR A 31 14.26 8.96 -9.47
N SER A 32 14.21 9.55 -8.28
CA SER A 32 15.19 10.51 -7.79
C SER A 32 16.28 9.82 -7.00
N SER A 33 17.25 10.59 -6.51
CA SER A 33 18.30 10.08 -5.62
C SER A 33 17.82 9.87 -4.18
N ALA A 34 16.61 10.31 -3.86
CA ALA A 34 16.04 10.13 -2.53
C ALA A 34 15.76 8.66 -2.23
N LYS A 35 15.82 8.30 -0.96
CA LYS A 35 15.63 6.92 -0.50
C LYS A 35 14.33 6.81 0.29
N VAL A 36 13.75 5.61 0.32
CA VAL A 36 12.52 5.33 1.03
C VAL A 36 12.78 5.32 2.53
N GLN A 37 12.13 6.22 3.26
CA GLN A 37 12.23 6.32 4.71
C GLN A 37 11.12 5.55 5.40
N SER A 38 9.90 5.60 4.86
CA SER A 38 8.76 4.88 5.41
C SER A 38 7.74 4.59 4.32
N ILE A 39 6.91 3.59 4.57
CA ILE A 39 5.78 3.26 3.70
C ILE A 39 4.52 3.14 4.54
N GLU A 40 3.39 3.46 3.91
CA GLU A 40 2.06 3.29 4.47
C GLU A 40 1.17 2.63 3.44
N ILE A 41 0.38 1.64 3.87
CA ILE A 41 -0.66 1.03 3.05
C ILE A 41 -1.99 1.50 3.61
N ILE A 42 -2.82 2.09 2.76
CA ILE A 42 -4.08 2.70 3.15
C ILE A 42 -5.21 2.09 2.35
N ALA A 43 -6.23 1.60 3.05
CA ALA A 43 -7.48 1.10 2.48
C ALA A 43 -8.62 1.98 2.99
N PRO A 44 -9.05 3.00 2.20
CA PRO A 44 -9.98 4.03 2.69
C PRO A 44 -11.34 3.50 3.11
N GLU A 45 -11.79 2.37 2.54
CA GLU A 45 -13.10 1.80 2.84
C GLU A 45 -13.07 0.80 4.00
N ASN A 46 -11.88 0.56 4.58
CA ASN A 46 -11.79 -0.29 5.76
C ASN A 46 -12.18 0.50 7.01
N PRO A 47 -12.70 -0.17 8.07
CA PRO A 47 -12.95 0.47 9.35
C PRO A 47 -11.69 1.12 9.92
N ASN A 48 -10.55 0.44 9.79
CA ASN A 48 -9.24 1.00 10.09
C ASN A 48 -8.52 1.21 8.76
N GLN A 49 -8.41 2.47 8.34
CA GLN A 49 -7.88 2.80 7.02
C GLN A 49 -6.38 2.55 6.90
N MET A 50 -5.64 2.74 7.98
CA MET A 50 -4.20 2.46 7.99
C MET A 50 -3.99 0.97 8.16
N VAL A 51 -3.66 0.28 7.07
CA VAL A 51 -3.46 -1.17 7.08
C VAL A 51 -2.09 -1.52 7.63
N LEU A 52 -1.07 -0.77 7.22
CA LEU A 52 0.32 -1.06 7.57
C LEU A 52 1.15 0.21 7.48
N ARG A 53 2.05 0.37 8.44
CA ARG A 53 3.08 1.42 8.40
C ARG A 53 4.40 0.80 8.79
N VAL A 54 5.43 1.02 7.96
CA VAL A 54 6.78 0.56 8.23
C VAL A 54 7.74 1.72 8.10
N THR A 55 8.56 1.93 9.10
CA THR A 55 9.61 2.95 9.09
C THR A 55 10.95 2.27 9.09
N PHE A 56 11.84 2.73 8.21
CA PHE A 56 13.17 2.16 8.07
C PHE A 56 14.19 3.06 8.76
N PRO A 57 14.91 2.57 9.79
CA PRO A 57 15.98 3.34 10.41
C PRO A 57 17.04 3.77 9.40
N ASN A 58 17.31 2.89 8.43
CA ASN A 58 18.20 3.18 7.31
C ASN A 58 17.37 3.27 6.03
N PRO A 59 17.24 4.46 5.42
CA PRO A 59 16.46 4.59 4.20
C PRO A 59 16.97 3.69 3.08
N GLN A 60 16.04 3.20 2.25
CA GLN A 60 16.31 2.20 1.23
C GLN A 60 16.23 2.81 -0.16
N LYS A 61 17.22 2.53 -1.01
CA LYS A 61 17.19 2.94 -2.43
C LYS A 61 16.10 2.21 -3.21
N LYS A 62 15.88 0.95 -2.85
CA LYS A 62 14.90 0.09 -3.48
C LYS A 62 14.29 -0.77 -2.39
N LEU A 63 12.96 -0.84 -2.41
CA LEU A 63 12.22 -1.64 -1.43
C LEU A 63 11.33 -2.62 -2.17
N LYS A 64 11.44 -3.89 -1.80
CA LYS A 64 10.55 -4.93 -2.29
C LYS A 64 9.92 -5.61 -1.09
N MET A 65 8.59 -5.67 -1.06
CA MET A 65 7.87 -6.20 0.08
C MET A 65 6.66 -6.99 -0.38
N ALA A 66 6.37 -8.08 0.30
CA ALA A 66 5.16 -8.85 0.10
C ALA A 66 4.44 -8.99 1.45
N THR A 67 3.12 -8.86 1.42
CA THR A 67 2.30 -8.96 2.61
C THR A 67 0.91 -9.47 2.26
N ARG A 68 0.07 -9.65 3.26
CA ARG A 68 -1.34 -9.96 3.09
C ARG A 68 -2.16 -8.91 3.83
N ILE A 69 -3.26 -8.49 3.21
CA ILE A 69 -4.12 -7.45 3.75
C ILE A 69 -5.56 -7.93 3.79
N ARG A 70 -6.38 -7.24 4.58
CA ARG A 70 -7.82 -7.42 4.61
C ARG A 70 -8.50 -6.23 3.97
N LEU A 71 -9.51 -6.50 3.16
CA LEU A 71 -10.35 -5.46 2.57
C LEU A 71 -11.80 -5.69 2.93
N ALA A 72 -12.41 -4.72 3.60
CA ALA A 72 -13.83 -4.78 3.96
C ALA A 72 -14.73 -4.71 2.73
N LEU A 73 -14.30 -3.93 1.72
CA LEU A 73 -15.05 -3.70 0.49
C LEU A 73 -14.08 -3.61 -0.67
N SER A 74 -14.63 -3.78 -1.89
CA SER A 74 -13.90 -3.43 -3.09
C SER A 74 -13.47 -1.97 -3.04
N GLN A 75 -12.23 -1.68 -3.40
CA GLN A 75 -11.68 -0.34 -3.24
C GLN A 75 -10.34 -0.19 -3.93
N ASP A 76 -9.85 1.04 -3.97
CA ASP A 76 -8.47 1.34 -4.33
C ASP A 76 -7.61 1.24 -3.08
N VAL A 77 -6.55 0.45 -3.16
CA VAL A 77 -5.57 0.32 -2.08
C VAL A 77 -4.40 1.23 -2.42
N TRP A 78 -4.05 2.10 -1.48
CA TRP A 78 -3.00 3.10 -1.67
C TRP A 78 -1.71 2.68 -0.99
N VAL A 79 -0.60 2.93 -1.67
CA VAL A 79 0.73 2.83 -1.09
C VAL A 79 1.36 4.21 -1.15
N VAL A 80 1.76 4.72 0.00
CA VAL A 80 2.43 6.02 0.12
C VAL A 80 3.83 5.77 0.66
N ALA A 81 4.82 6.24 -0.06
CA ALA A 81 6.21 6.15 0.37
C ALA A 81 6.73 7.55 0.68
N LYS A 82 7.22 7.73 1.91
CA LYS A 82 7.90 8.96 2.32
C LYS A 82 9.38 8.79 2.08
N LEU A 83 9.96 9.77 1.39
CA LEU A 83 11.37 9.74 1.04
C LEU A 83 12.17 10.60 2.03
N ASP A 84 13.46 10.34 2.10
CA ASP A 84 14.33 11.01 3.07
C ASP A 84 14.64 12.46 2.74
N ASP A 85 14.20 12.95 1.56
CA ASP A 85 14.30 14.37 1.20
C ASP A 85 13.04 15.17 1.55
N GLY A 86 12.08 14.56 2.26
CA GLY A 86 10.84 15.20 2.66
C GLY A 86 9.71 15.10 1.64
N THR A 87 9.97 14.54 0.47
CA THR A 87 8.92 14.32 -0.53
C THR A 87 8.20 12.99 -0.29
N SER A 88 7.04 12.82 -0.94
CA SER A 88 6.27 11.58 -0.89
C SER A 88 5.86 11.19 -2.30
N ILE A 89 5.82 9.88 -2.53
CA ILE A 89 5.26 9.31 -3.75
C ILE A 89 4.12 8.38 -3.35
N ALA A 90 3.12 8.25 -4.22
CA ALA A 90 1.94 7.45 -3.94
C ALA A 90 1.45 6.77 -5.22
N GLN A 91 0.90 5.59 -5.06
CA GLN A 91 0.25 4.84 -6.13
C GLN A 91 -0.92 4.07 -5.54
N SER A 92 -1.94 3.81 -6.35
CA SER A 92 -3.07 2.99 -5.95
C SER A 92 -3.28 1.86 -6.94
N ALA A 93 -3.95 0.81 -6.46
CA ALA A 93 -4.38 -0.30 -7.29
C ALA A 93 -5.77 -0.73 -6.84
N ASN A 94 -6.66 -0.96 -7.79
CA ASN A 94 -8.02 -1.38 -7.48
C ASN A 94 -8.08 -2.88 -7.24
N CYS A 95 -8.86 -3.28 -6.24
CA CYS A 95 -9.15 -4.66 -5.95
C CYS A 95 -10.65 -4.82 -5.73
N VAL A 96 -11.27 -5.68 -6.53
CA VAL A 96 -12.69 -6.02 -6.38
C VAL A 96 -12.78 -7.28 -5.51
N VAL A 97 -13.61 -7.21 -4.48
CA VAL A 97 -13.80 -8.30 -3.53
C VAL A 97 -15.21 -8.84 -3.68
N THR A 98 -15.35 -10.14 -3.97
CA THR A 98 -16.66 -10.74 -4.17
C THR A 98 -17.32 -11.09 -2.83
N LEU A 99 -16.53 -11.50 -1.83
CA LEU A 99 -16.99 -11.71 -0.46
C LEU A 99 -16.26 -10.76 0.46
N ASN A 100 -16.98 -9.87 1.09
CA ASN A 100 -16.40 -8.89 2.00
C ASN A 100 -15.71 -9.57 3.18
N ALA A 101 -14.64 -8.99 3.68
CA ALA A 101 -13.98 -9.49 4.87
C ALA A 101 -14.88 -9.31 6.09
N CYS A 102 -14.84 -10.27 7.01
CA CYS A 102 -15.49 -10.14 8.30
C CYS A 102 -14.57 -9.35 9.23
N PHE A 103 -15.07 -8.22 9.71
CA PHE A 103 -14.41 -7.45 10.74
C PHE A 103 -15.27 -7.50 12.00
N ASP A 104 -14.62 -7.68 13.15
CA ASP A 104 -15.34 -7.65 14.41
C ASP A 104 -15.90 -6.26 14.65
N ALA A 105 -17.06 -6.18 15.29
CA ALA A 105 -17.75 -4.93 15.56
C ALA A 105 -17.05 -4.06 16.61
N THR A 106 -15.98 -4.55 17.15
CA THR A 106 -15.20 -3.84 18.17
C THR A 106 -14.09 -3.00 17.57
#